data_fa7501f56afc51be716251587307b4af
#
_entry.id   fa7501f56afc51be716251587307b4af
#
_cell.length_a   1.000
_cell.length_b   1.000
_cell.length_c   1.000
_cell.angle_alpha   90.00
_cell.angle_beta   90.00
_cell.angle_gamma   90.00
#
_symmetry.space_group_name_H-M   'P 1'
#
loop_
_entity.id
_entity.type
_entity.pdbx_description
1 polymer ?
#
loop_
_entity_poly.entity_id
_entity_poly.type
_entity_poly.pdbx_seq_one_letter_code
_entity_poly.pdbx_strand_id
1 'polypeptide(L)'
;MTEITAAEIRAKRNLKLFICFRMFFNARFYYPIFAIYFLEHGLTWEEFGILNGIWAITIIMLEVPSGALADTLGRKKLLVLAGACMVIEMLALLYAPMDGSAWVFSLFAINRIISGVAEAAASGADEALAYDSLKAAGMEKEWGKALEKAQRFTSL
;
A
#
# COMPACT_ATOMS: atom_id res chain seq x y z
N MET A 1 -4.44 -38.16 -12.97
CA MET A 1 -3.78 -37.11 -12.17
C MET A 1 -3.13 -36.16 -13.16
N THR A 2 -3.70 -34.98 -13.36
CA THR A 2 -3.14 -33.95 -14.25
C THR A 2 -1.87 -33.44 -13.63
N GLU A 3 -0.74 -33.57 -14.35
CA GLU A 3 0.52 -32.97 -13.93
C GLU A 3 0.35 -31.44 -13.77
N ILE A 4 0.55 -30.95 -12.56
CA ILE A 4 0.48 -29.51 -12.28
C ILE A 4 1.64 -28.85 -13.00
N THR A 5 1.34 -27.97 -13.96
CA THR A 5 2.38 -27.29 -14.73
C THR A 5 3.19 -26.31 -13.86
N ALA A 6 4.46 -26.05 -14.24
CA ALA A 6 5.29 -25.06 -13.53
C ALA A 6 4.66 -23.65 -13.53
N ALA A 7 3.78 -23.35 -14.50
CA ALA A 7 3.02 -22.10 -14.55
C ALA A 7 1.94 -22.04 -13.48
N GLU A 8 1.19 -23.12 -13.26
CA GLU A 8 0.18 -23.23 -12.22
C GLU A 8 0.77 -23.10 -10.80
N ILE A 9 1.93 -23.72 -10.56
CA ILE A 9 2.65 -23.60 -9.28
C ILE A 9 3.03 -22.14 -9.02
N ARG A 10 3.57 -21.45 -10.06
CA ARG A 10 3.91 -20.02 -9.96
C ARG A 10 2.70 -19.15 -9.72
N ALA A 11 1.61 -19.38 -10.44
CA ALA A 11 0.36 -18.63 -10.27
C ALA A 11 -0.19 -18.77 -8.86
N LYS A 12 -0.29 -19.98 -8.32
CA LYS A 12 -0.74 -20.24 -6.95
C LYS A 12 0.18 -19.59 -5.90
N ARG A 13 1.50 -19.59 -6.12
CA ARG A 13 2.45 -18.89 -5.25
C ARG A 13 2.25 -17.38 -5.29
N ASN A 14 2.14 -16.80 -6.49
CA ASN A 14 1.94 -15.36 -6.65
C ASN A 14 0.61 -14.90 -6.04
N LEU A 15 -0.43 -15.73 -6.14
CA LEU A 15 -1.71 -15.47 -5.49
C LEU A 15 -1.60 -15.44 -3.95
N LYS A 16 -0.85 -16.38 -3.36
CA LYS A 16 -0.59 -16.36 -1.91
C LYS A 16 0.19 -15.10 -1.50
N LEU A 17 1.20 -14.73 -2.28
CA LEU A 17 2.00 -13.52 -2.04
C LEU A 17 1.16 -12.25 -2.17
N PHE A 18 0.24 -12.17 -3.13
CA PHE A 18 -0.73 -11.09 -3.27
C PHE A 18 -1.61 -10.93 -2.02
N ILE A 19 -2.19 -12.02 -1.53
CA ILE A 19 -3.02 -12.00 -0.32
C ILE A 19 -2.19 -11.57 0.90
N CYS A 20 -0.97 -12.11 1.07
CA CYS A 20 -0.06 -11.71 2.14
C CYS A 20 0.31 -10.21 2.02
N PHE A 21 0.67 -9.75 0.83
CA PHE A 21 0.99 -8.35 0.60
C PHE A 21 -0.18 -7.44 1.01
N ARG A 22 -1.39 -7.71 0.53
CA ARG A 22 -2.59 -6.94 0.88
C ARG A 22 -2.86 -6.94 2.37
N MET A 23 -2.76 -8.10 3.02
CA MET A 23 -2.95 -8.22 4.46
C MET A 23 -1.97 -7.33 5.23
N PHE A 24 -0.67 -7.41 4.94
CA PHE A 24 0.34 -6.64 5.65
C PHE A 24 0.36 -5.17 5.25
N PHE A 25 0.12 -4.85 3.98
CA PHE A 25 0.07 -3.47 3.50
C PHE A 25 -1.09 -2.68 4.12
N ASN A 26 -2.23 -3.34 4.35
CA ASN A 26 -3.40 -2.73 4.97
C ASN A 26 -3.44 -2.89 6.50
N ALA A 27 -2.54 -3.70 7.11
CA ALA A 27 -2.47 -3.91 8.55
C ALA A 27 -1.89 -2.70 9.30
N ARG A 28 -2.52 -1.54 9.13
CA ARG A 28 -2.14 -0.30 9.80
C ARG A 28 -2.81 -0.22 11.17
N PHE A 29 -2.30 -0.98 12.13
CA PHE A 29 -2.87 -1.08 13.49
C PHE A 29 -2.94 0.24 14.24
N TYR A 30 -2.24 1.28 13.80
CA TYR A 30 -2.29 2.61 14.38
C TYR A 30 -3.47 3.47 13.91
N TYR A 31 -4.19 3.06 12.86
CA TYR A 31 -5.33 3.83 12.33
C TYR A 31 -6.40 4.16 13.37
N PRO A 32 -6.80 3.28 14.30
CA PRO A 32 -7.79 3.61 15.32
C PRO A 32 -7.34 4.74 16.26
N ILE A 33 -6.03 4.89 16.47
CA ILE A 33 -5.45 5.91 17.34
C ILE A 33 -4.75 7.02 16.56
N PHE A 34 -4.86 7.01 15.24
CA PHE A 34 -4.11 7.87 14.33
C PHE A 34 -4.26 9.36 14.64
N ALA A 35 -5.49 9.84 14.84
CA ALA A 35 -5.74 11.23 15.19
C ALA A 35 -5.14 11.59 16.57
N ILE A 36 -5.30 10.69 17.56
CA ILE A 36 -4.75 10.88 18.89
C ILE A 36 -3.23 10.97 18.84
N TYR A 37 -2.60 10.09 18.08
CA TYR A 37 -1.16 10.06 17.88
C TYR A 37 -0.63 11.40 17.36
N PHE A 38 -1.29 12.00 16.37
CA PHE A 38 -0.91 13.30 15.81
C PHE A 38 -1.04 14.43 16.85
N LEU A 39 -2.16 14.44 17.59
CA LEU A 39 -2.40 15.44 18.63
C LEU A 39 -1.40 15.35 19.78
N GLU A 40 -1.01 14.14 20.19
CA GLU A 40 0.01 13.94 21.24
C GLU A 40 1.39 14.45 20.82
N HIS A 41 1.67 14.53 19.51
CA HIS A 41 2.88 15.16 18.97
C HIS A 41 2.76 16.69 18.87
N GLY A 42 1.70 17.29 19.40
CA GLY A 42 1.49 18.74 19.44
C GLY A 42 0.85 19.34 18.21
N LEU A 43 0.31 18.52 17.30
CA LEU A 43 -0.42 18.99 16.13
C LEU A 43 -1.87 19.36 16.50
N THR A 44 -2.40 20.37 15.85
CA THR A 44 -3.80 20.79 15.98
C THR A 44 -4.72 19.96 15.07
N TRP A 45 -6.04 20.03 15.31
CA TRP A 45 -7.04 19.41 14.44
C TRP A 45 -7.00 19.96 13.00
N GLU A 46 -6.67 21.25 12.86
CA GLU A 46 -6.55 21.90 11.56
C GLU A 46 -5.35 21.33 10.79
N GLU A 47 -4.19 21.24 11.44
CA GLU A 47 -2.98 20.64 10.86
C GLU A 47 -3.18 19.16 10.50
N PHE A 48 -3.86 18.40 11.35
CA PHE A 48 -4.27 17.04 11.04
C PHE A 48 -5.13 16.96 9.77
N GLY A 49 -6.09 17.88 9.60
CA GLY A 49 -6.91 17.98 8.40
C GLY A 49 -6.08 18.31 7.16
N ILE A 50 -5.14 19.27 7.27
CA ILE A 50 -4.23 19.65 6.17
C ILE A 50 -3.35 18.46 5.77
N LEU A 51 -2.79 17.74 6.73
CA LEU A 51 -1.93 16.57 6.49
C LEU A 51 -2.67 15.43 5.75
N ASN A 52 -3.92 15.18 6.11
CA ASN A 52 -4.76 14.23 5.37
C ASN A 52 -5.12 14.73 3.96
N GLY A 53 -5.30 16.05 3.79
CA GLY A 53 -5.45 16.68 2.48
C GLY A 53 -4.22 16.49 1.60
N ILE A 54 -3.01 16.68 2.14
CA ILE A 54 -1.73 16.44 1.44
C ILE A 54 -1.65 14.98 0.98
N TRP A 55 -1.97 14.02 1.85
CA TRP A 55 -2.00 12.61 1.51
C TRP A 55 -2.97 12.31 0.35
N ALA A 56 -4.20 12.80 0.43
CA ALA A 56 -5.22 12.58 -0.60
C ALA A 56 -4.82 13.19 -1.96
N ILE A 57 -4.31 14.43 -1.96
CA ILE A 57 -3.81 15.10 -3.17
C ILE A 57 -2.66 14.31 -3.77
N THR A 58 -1.73 13.81 -2.94
CA THR A 58 -0.59 13.00 -3.42
C THR A 58 -1.06 11.75 -4.15
N ILE A 59 -2.06 11.05 -3.60
CA ILE A 59 -2.64 9.86 -4.26
C ILE A 59 -3.24 10.24 -5.60
N ILE A 60 -4.12 11.26 -5.64
CA ILE A 60 -4.81 11.69 -6.87
C ILE A 60 -3.80 12.07 -7.96
N MET A 61 -2.75 12.80 -7.60
CA MET A 61 -1.72 13.24 -8.55
C MET A 61 -0.87 12.09 -9.08
N LEU A 62 -0.65 11.06 -8.27
CA LEU A 62 0.25 9.96 -8.61
C LEU A 62 -0.46 8.72 -9.14
N GLU A 63 -1.77 8.61 -9.05
CA GLU A 63 -2.52 7.43 -9.50
C GLU A 63 -2.33 7.15 -11.00
N VAL A 64 -2.43 8.17 -11.84
CA VAL A 64 -2.20 8.03 -13.29
C VAL A 64 -0.72 7.80 -13.63
N PRO A 65 0.24 8.60 -13.10
CA PRO A 65 1.67 8.34 -13.32
C PRO A 65 2.14 6.97 -12.81
N SER A 66 1.62 6.48 -11.69
CA SER A 66 2.00 5.16 -11.15
C SER A 66 1.56 4.01 -12.07
N GLY A 67 0.40 4.12 -12.71
CA GLY A 67 -0.05 3.17 -13.72
C GLY A 67 0.92 3.09 -14.91
N ALA A 68 1.31 4.24 -15.47
CA ALA A 68 2.30 4.31 -16.55
C ALA A 68 3.68 3.78 -16.11
N LEU A 69 4.05 4.03 -14.86
CA LEU A 69 5.29 3.52 -14.27
C LEU A 69 5.25 2.00 -14.09
N ALA A 70 4.09 1.44 -13.74
CA ALA A 70 3.88 -0.01 -13.63
C ALA A 70 4.12 -0.72 -14.96
N ASP A 71 3.73 -0.10 -16.07
CA ASP A 71 3.90 -0.66 -17.42
C ASP A 71 5.36 -0.58 -17.91
N THR A 72 6.11 0.46 -17.51
CA THR A 72 7.50 0.69 -17.93
C THR A 72 8.53 0.01 -17.06
N LEU A 73 8.44 0.18 -15.74
CA LEU A 73 9.38 -0.39 -14.76
C LEU A 73 9.03 -1.83 -14.37
N GLY A 74 7.77 -2.20 -14.56
CA GLY A 74 7.21 -3.48 -14.16
C GLY A 74 6.55 -3.44 -12.77
N ARG A 75 5.36 -4.02 -12.67
CA ARG A 75 4.48 -4.02 -11.49
C ARG A 75 5.18 -4.51 -10.20
N LYS A 76 6.02 -5.55 -10.31
CA LYS A 76 6.77 -6.08 -9.16
C LYS A 76 7.68 -5.05 -8.51
N LYS A 77 8.39 -4.24 -9.30
CA LYS A 77 9.30 -3.22 -8.75
C LYS A 77 8.52 -2.11 -8.06
N LEU A 78 7.34 -1.77 -8.60
CA LEU A 78 6.47 -0.77 -8.01
C LEU A 78 5.92 -1.22 -6.65
N LEU A 79 5.54 -2.50 -6.50
CA LEU A 79 5.14 -3.07 -5.21
C LEU A 79 6.28 -3.10 -4.19
N VAL A 80 7.51 -3.35 -4.63
CA VAL A 80 8.70 -3.27 -3.76
C VAL A 80 8.92 -1.82 -3.30
N LEU A 81 8.77 -0.86 -4.21
CA LEU A 81 8.84 0.57 -3.87
C LEU A 81 7.76 0.96 -2.86
N ALA A 82 6.51 0.55 -3.09
CA ALA A 82 5.41 0.79 -2.15
C ALA A 82 5.73 0.23 -0.75
N GLY A 83 6.21 -1.01 -0.66
CA GLY A 83 6.63 -1.62 0.60
C GLY A 83 7.79 -0.88 1.28
N ALA A 84 8.78 -0.41 0.52
CA ALA A 84 9.88 0.39 1.05
C ALA A 84 9.39 1.74 1.61
N CYS A 85 8.49 2.42 0.90
CA CYS A 85 7.85 3.66 1.37
C CYS A 85 7.09 3.43 2.68
N MET A 86 6.37 2.31 2.81
CA MET A 86 5.67 1.95 4.06
C MET A 86 6.63 1.78 5.24
N VAL A 87 7.78 1.15 5.03
CA VAL A 87 8.79 1.02 6.09
C VAL A 87 9.32 2.39 6.49
N ILE A 88 9.62 3.26 5.54
CA ILE A 88 10.09 4.64 5.80
C ILE A 88 9.01 5.43 6.54
N GLU A 89 7.74 5.30 6.14
CA GLU A 89 6.60 5.91 6.83
C GLU A 89 6.55 5.51 8.30
N MET A 90 6.64 4.21 8.58
CA MET A 90 6.59 3.70 9.97
C MET A 90 7.79 4.14 10.79
N LEU A 91 8.99 4.16 10.21
CA LEU A 91 10.19 4.65 10.89
C LEU A 91 10.08 6.16 11.19
N ALA A 92 9.56 6.96 10.27
CA ALA A 92 9.35 8.39 10.49
C ALA A 92 8.37 8.64 11.66
N LEU A 93 7.29 7.87 11.76
CA LEU A 93 6.38 7.94 12.89
C LEU A 93 7.06 7.50 14.20
N LEU A 94 7.80 6.38 14.19
CA LEU A 94 8.46 5.84 15.39
C LEU A 94 9.46 6.83 16.03
N TYR A 95 10.13 7.63 15.21
CA TYR A 95 11.16 8.59 15.65
C TYR A 95 10.65 10.04 15.68
N ALA A 96 9.34 10.27 15.50
CA ALA A 96 8.78 11.62 15.55
C ALA A 96 8.93 12.24 16.94
N PRO A 97 9.47 13.47 17.05
CA PRO A 97 9.59 14.15 18.34
C PRO A 97 8.22 14.61 18.85
N MET A 98 8.04 14.60 20.18
CA MET A 98 6.79 15.01 20.85
C MET A 98 6.89 16.45 21.41
N ASP A 99 7.54 17.35 20.69
CA ASP A 99 7.83 18.70 21.18
C ASP A 99 6.91 19.80 20.63
N GLY A 100 5.99 19.42 19.72
CA GLY A 100 5.04 20.37 19.09
C GLY A 100 5.70 21.44 18.24
N SER A 101 6.95 21.25 17.84
CA SER A 101 7.67 22.23 17.03
C SER A 101 7.17 22.27 15.57
N ALA A 102 7.42 23.38 14.89
CA ALA A 102 7.11 23.51 13.45
C ALA A 102 7.81 22.43 12.59
N TRP A 103 8.89 21.87 13.09
CA TRP A 103 9.56 20.72 12.47
C TRP A 103 8.69 19.46 12.49
N VAL A 104 7.91 19.22 13.55
CA VAL A 104 7.00 18.09 13.67
C VAL A 104 5.98 18.11 12.54
N PHE A 105 5.34 19.26 12.27
CA PHE A 105 4.42 19.39 11.15
C PHE A 105 5.09 19.03 9.82
N SER A 106 6.30 19.54 9.57
CA SER A 106 7.04 19.26 8.32
C SER A 106 7.36 17.77 8.19
N LEU A 107 7.78 17.11 9.27
CA LEU A 107 8.04 15.67 9.31
C LEU A 107 6.79 14.86 8.96
N PHE A 108 5.64 15.21 9.56
CA PHE A 108 4.38 14.56 9.27
C PHE A 108 3.87 14.86 7.85
N ALA A 109 4.14 16.05 7.30
CA ALA A 109 3.81 16.36 5.90
C ALA A 109 4.61 15.48 4.93
N ILE A 110 5.91 15.32 5.15
CA ILE A 110 6.75 14.39 4.37
C ILE A 110 6.25 12.95 4.53
N ASN A 111 5.93 12.54 5.75
CA ASN A 111 5.34 11.23 6.02
C ASN A 111 4.06 10.99 5.22
N ARG A 112 3.14 11.97 5.18
CA ARG A 112 1.90 11.89 4.40
C ARG A 112 2.13 11.81 2.89
N ILE A 113 3.13 12.52 2.37
CA ILE A 113 3.53 12.41 0.95
C ILE A 113 4.07 11.00 0.68
N ILE A 114 4.98 10.47 1.50
CA ILE A 114 5.53 9.12 1.34
C ILE A 114 4.42 8.06 1.40
N SER A 115 3.48 8.20 2.34
CA SER A 115 2.30 7.34 2.45
C SER A 115 1.43 7.39 1.19
N GLY A 116 1.18 8.59 0.64
CA GLY A 116 0.44 8.76 -0.61
C GLY A 116 1.15 8.13 -1.82
N VAL A 117 2.48 8.25 -1.89
CA VAL A 117 3.31 7.57 -2.91
C VAL A 117 3.17 6.05 -2.79
N ALA A 118 3.24 5.51 -1.57
CA ALA A 118 3.09 4.07 -1.33
C ALA A 118 1.72 3.56 -1.79
N GLU A 119 0.65 4.28 -1.45
CA GLU A 119 -0.72 3.93 -1.88
C GLU A 119 -0.87 3.98 -3.41
N ALA A 120 -0.46 5.08 -4.04
CA ALA A 120 -0.54 5.22 -5.49
C ALA A 120 0.30 4.16 -6.22
N ALA A 121 1.48 3.81 -5.70
CA ALA A 121 2.33 2.79 -6.28
C ALA A 121 1.76 1.37 -6.13
N ALA A 122 1.04 1.08 -5.05
CA ALA A 122 0.38 -0.20 -4.84
C ALA A 122 -0.94 -0.32 -5.60
N SER A 123 -1.64 0.81 -5.81
CA SER A 123 -2.97 0.87 -6.42
C SER A 123 -3.00 0.19 -7.79
N GLY A 124 -3.77 -0.87 -7.89
CA GLY A 124 -3.94 -1.65 -9.12
C GLY A 124 -2.74 -2.52 -9.54
N ALA A 125 -1.52 -2.21 -9.12
CA ALA A 125 -0.32 -2.97 -9.49
C ALA A 125 -0.31 -4.38 -8.88
N ASP A 126 -0.80 -4.51 -7.66
CA ASP A 126 -0.91 -5.77 -6.93
C ASP A 126 -1.96 -6.71 -7.56
N GLU A 127 -3.15 -6.18 -7.85
CA GLU A 127 -4.23 -6.93 -8.49
C GLU A 127 -3.85 -7.35 -9.90
N ALA A 128 -3.29 -6.42 -10.67
CA ALA A 128 -2.87 -6.68 -12.04
C ALA A 128 -1.75 -7.73 -12.10
N LEU A 129 -0.76 -7.70 -11.18
CA LEU A 129 0.29 -8.71 -11.12
C LEU A 129 -0.26 -10.10 -10.78
N ALA A 130 -1.21 -10.18 -9.84
CA ALA A 130 -1.86 -11.42 -9.45
C ALA A 130 -2.74 -11.97 -10.59
N TYR A 131 -3.54 -11.13 -11.22
CA TYR A 131 -4.39 -11.49 -12.35
C TYR A 131 -3.59 -11.99 -13.55
N ASP A 132 -2.52 -11.28 -13.94
CA ASP A 132 -1.66 -11.70 -15.05
C ASP A 132 -1.01 -13.06 -14.80
N SER A 133 -0.64 -13.33 -13.53
CA SER A 133 -0.09 -14.63 -13.15
C SER A 133 -1.10 -15.76 -13.32
N LEU A 134 -2.38 -15.52 -12.98
CA LEU A 134 -3.46 -16.49 -13.19
C LEU A 134 -3.76 -16.67 -14.68
N LYS A 135 -3.82 -15.57 -15.42
CA LYS A 135 -4.05 -15.58 -16.87
C LYS A 135 -2.98 -16.39 -17.62
N ALA A 136 -1.71 -16.19 -17.27
CA ALA A 136 -0.60 -16.96 -17.85
C ALA A 136 -0.66 -18.46 -17.58
N ALA A 137 -1.42 -18.88 -16.55
CA ALA A 137 -1.65 -20.28 -16.20
C ALA A 137 -3.02 -20.82 -16.66
N GLY A 138 -3.84 -20.02 -17.37
CA GLY A 138 -5.19 -20.41 -17.78
C GLY A 138 -6.18 -20.55 -16.61
N MET A 139 -5.91 -19.86 -15.50
CA MET A 139 -6.65 -19.95 -14.22
C MET A 139 -7.48 -18.68 -13.93
N GLU A 140 -7.89 -17.92 -14.95
CA GLU A 140 -8.61 -16.65 -14.74
C GLU A 140 -9.89 -16.80 -13.94
N LYS A 141 -10.55 -17.96 -14.03
CA LYS A 141 -11.78 -18.27 -13.28
C LYS A 141 -11.58 -18.26 -11.76
N GLU A 142 -10.35 -18.40 -11.29
CA GLU A 142 -10.04 -18.37 -9.86
C GLU A 142 -9.89 -16.93 -9.32
N TRP A 143 -9.84 -15.91 -10.20
CA TRP A 143 -9.64 -14.52 -9.81
C TRP A 143 -10.68 -14.02 -8.81
N GLY A 144 -11.98 -14.27 -9.07
CA GLY A 144 -13.06 -13.83 -8.17
C GLY A 144 -12.91 -14.36 -6.74
N LYS A 145 -12.57 -15.66 -6.61
CA LYS A 145 -12.32 -16.29 -5.30
C LYS A 145 -11.07 -15.72 -4.60
N ALA A 146 -10.06 -15.38 -5.39
CA ALA A 146 -8.84 -14.80 -4.89
C ALA A 146 -9.06 -13.40 -4.32
N LEU A 147 -9.82 -12.59 -5.05
CA LEU A 147 -10.17 -11.24 -4.64
C LEU A 147 -11.06 -11.23 -3.40
N GLU A 148 -12.09 -12.09 -3.36
CA GLU A 148 -12.94 -12.28 -2.18
C GLU A 148 -12.12 -12.65 -0.94
N LYS A 149 -11.16 -13.58 -1.10
CA LYS A 149 -10.29 -14.00 -0.02
C LYS A 149 -9.38 -12.85 0.45
N ALA A 150 -8.81 -12.10 -0.48
CA ALA A 150 -7.99 -10.93 -0.14
C ALA A 150 -8.80 -9.88 0.64
N GLN A 151 -10.02 -9.57 0.19
CA GLN A 151 -10.91 -8.61 0.85
C GLN A 151 -11.31 -9.04 2.26
N ARG A 152 -11.58 -10.32 2.50
CA ARG A 152 -11.87 -10.83 3.86
C ARG A 152 -10.76 -10.57 4.85
N PHE A 153 -9.50 -10.63 4.43
CA PHE A 153 -8.35 -10.36 5.30
C PHE A 153 -8.02 -8.87 5.44
N THR A 154 -8.57 -8.02 4.57
CA THR A 154 -8.37 -6.56 4.65
C THR A 154 -9.49 -5.85 5.44
N SER A 155 -10.62 -6.53 5.66
CA SER A 155 -11.79 -5.98 6.37
C SER A 155 -11.80 -6.29 7.87
N LEU A 156 -10.73 -6.90 8.39
CA LEU A 156 -10.50 -7.19 9.82
C LEU A 156 -9.61 -6.11 10.44
#